data_bb15c0c343077df3fe338829ae704d38
#
_entry.id   bb15c0c343077df3fe338829ae704d38
#
_cell.length_a   1.000
_cell.length_b   1.000
_cell.length_c   1.000
_cell.angle_alpha   90.00
_cell.angle_beta   90.00
_cell.angle_gamma   90.00
#
_symmetry.space_group_name_H-M   'P 1'
#
loop_
_entity.id
_entity.type
_entity.pdbx_description
1 polymer ?
#
loop_
_entity_poly.entity_id
_entity_poly.type
_entity_poly.pdbx_seq_one_letter_code
_entity_poly.pdbx_strand_id
1 'polypeptide(L)'
;MQDNYKEKDLRQLILSTIEAVGMNTDLKKDECGINMSYNFIGDYVGYDKKRLVDAWKEMQADIPFEQYVKTLTMHELGHAIDREALQASLERTLEILDMKNSHSPRELYTNIDLLSVLLEEQKMDITFEETAWRNAKYLNEAASLVDDFTFEFIKKHSLATYKDLYEEDLALYNKLAEERTLQPV
;
A
#
# COMPACT_ATOMS: atom_id res chain seq x y z
N MET A 1 -21.69 -14.92 7.33
CA MET A 1 -22.27 -14.02 6.33
C MET A 1 -21.80 -14.48 4.97
N GLN A 2 -22.73 -14.93 4.10
CA GLN A 2 -22.36 -15.36 2.74
C GLN A 2 -21.86 -14.14 1.96
N ASP A 3 -20.83 -14.35 1.16
CA ASP A 3 -20.25 -13.38 0.23
C ASP A 3 -21.29 -13.04 -0.86
N ASN A 4 -22.06 -11.96 -0.64
CA ASN A 4 -23.14 -11.55 -1.54
C ASN A 4 -22.66 -10.73 -2.75
N TYR A 5 -21.36 -10.43 -2.82
CA TYR A 5 -20.83 -9.61 -3.92
C TYR A 5 -20.41 -10.49 -5.10
N LYS A 6 -21.11 -10.35 -6.23
CA LYS A 6 -20.72 -11.04 -7.46
C LYS A 6 -19.46 -10.39 -8.04
N GLU A 7 -18.60 -11.19 -8.64
CA GLU A 7 -17.39 -10.72 -9.32
C GLU A 7 -17.68 -9.62 -10.36
N LYS A 8 -18.77 -9.81 -11.14
CA LYS A 8 -19.18 -8.84 -12.16
C LYS A 8 -19.54 -7.47 -11.54
N ASP A 9 -20.21 -7.47 -10.40
CA ASP A 9 -20.66 -6.25 -9.74
C ASP A 9 -19.48 -5.49 -9.12
N LEU A 10 -18.52 -6.22 -8.52
CA LEU A 10 -17.28 -5.64 -8.02
C LEU A 10 -16.45 -5.01 -9.16
N ARG A 11 -16.26 -5.76 -10.25
CA ARG A 11 -15.53 -5.25 -11.41
C ARG A 11 -16.18 -3.98 -11.97
N GLN A 12 -17.53 -3.96 -12.05
CA GLN A 12 -18.25 -2.79 -12.54
C GLN A 12 -18.10 -1.61 -11.59
N LEU A 13 -18.12 -1.84 -10.27
CA LEU A 13 -17.91 -0.81 -9.26
C LEU A 13 -16.53 -0.16 -9.40
N ILE A 14 -15.47 -0.95 -9.55
CA ILE A 14 -14.11 -0.43 -9.76
C ILE A 14 -14.03 0.39 -11.05
N LEU A 15 -14.54 -0.15 -12.17
CA LEU A 15 -14.52 0.55 -13.46
C LEU A 15 -15.30 1.87 -13.43
N SER A 16 -16.48 1.88 -12.81
CA SER A 16 -17.26 3.11 -12.69
C SER A 16 -16.58 4.14 -11.79
N THR A 17 -15.79 3.72 -10.82
CA THR A 17 -14.99 4.62 -9.97
C THR A 17 -13.84 5.24 -10.79
N ILE A 18 -13.12 4.44 -11.58
CA ILE A 18 -12.05 4.91 -12.48
C ILE A 18 -12.60 5.97 -13.45
N GLU A 19 -13.76 5.68 -14.07
CA GLU A 19 -14.42 6.59 -14.99
C GLU A 19 -14.89 7.88 -14.30
N ALA A 20 -15.47 7.76 -13.10
CA ALA A 20 -16.01 8.90 -12.36
C ALA A 20 -14.94 9.93 -11.95
N VAL A 21 -13.70 9.49 -11.72
CA VAL A 21 -12.57 10.38 -11.44
C VAL A 21 -11.85 10.85 -12.72
N GLY A 22 -12.38 10.52 -13.90
CA GLY A 22 -11.85 10.96 -15.19
C GLY A 22 -10.53 10.29 -15.62
N MET A 23 -10.19 9.13 -15.02
CA MET A 23 -9.00 8.37 -15.39
C MET A 23 -9.34 7.23 -16.35
N ASN A 24 -8.33 6.75 -17.06
CA ASN A 24 -8.42 5.61 -17.98
C ASN A 24 -7.26 4.65 -17.68
N THR A 25 -7.50 3.70 -16.80
CA THR A 25 -6.51 2.71 -16.35
C THR A 25 -7.09 1.31 -16.54
N ASP A 26 -6.29 0.39 -17.07
CA ASP A 26 -6.69 -1.00 -17.23
C ASP A 26 -6.99 -1.65 -15.88
N LEU A 27 -7.98 -2.55 -15.85
CA LEU A 27 -8.35 -3.31 -14.66
C LEU A 27 -8.15 -4.81 -14.91
N LYS A 28 -7.36 -5.46 -14.04
CA LYS A 28 -7.10 -6.90 -14.09
C LYS A 28 -7.50 -7.58 -12.79
N LYS A 29 -8.08 -8.76 -12.88
CA LYS A 29 -8.21 -9.66 -11.75
C LYS A 29 -6.85 -10.29 -11.47
N ASP A 30 -6.38 -10.17 -10.22
CA ASP A 30 -5.09 -10.68 -9.78
C ASP A 30 -5.26 -11.41 -8.45
N GLU A 31 -5.14 -12.74 -8.44
CA GLU A 31 -5.32 -13.58 -7.24
C GLU A 31 -3.98 -13.73 -6.49
N CYS A 32 -3.32 -12.60 -6.20
CA CYS A 32 -1.99 -12.56 -5.57
C CYS A 32 -2.02 -12.41 -4.04
N GLY A 33 -3.21 -12.37 -3.43
CA GLY A 33 -3.36 -12.19 -1.97
C GLY A 33 -3.24 -10.74 -1.51
N ILE A 34 -3.14 -9.77 -2.43
CA ILE A 34 -3.20 -8.34 -2.16
C ILE A 34 -4.60 -7.85 -2.54
N ASN A 35 -5.25 -7.08 -1.66
CA ASN A 35 -6.60 -6.61 -1.87
C ASN A 35 -6.76 -5.84 -3.19
N MET A 36 -5.96 -4.80 -3.38
CA MET A 36 -5.86 -4.02 -4.62
C MET A 36 -4.43 -3.50 -4.76
N SER A 37 -3.94 -3.29 -5.98
CA SER A 37 -2.60 -2.77 -6.24
C SER A 37 -2.53 -2.08 -7.60
N TYR A 38 -1.70 -1.04 -7.70
CA TYR A 38 -1.33 -0.46 -8.99
C TYR A 38 -0.01 -1.05 -9.49
N ASN A 39 -0.05 -1.70 -10.65
CA ASN A 39 1.15 -2.20 -11.31
C ASN A 39 1.72 -1.09 -12.22
N PHE A 40 2.73 -0.38 -11.74
CA PHE A 40 3.33 0.75 -12.46
C PHE A 40 4.14 0.35 -13.71
N ILE A 41 4.59 -0.91 -13.79
CA ILE A 41 5.28 -1.44 -14.98
C ILE A 41 4.25 -1.70 -16.08
N GLY A 42 3.20 -2.44 -15.76
CA GLY A 42 2.14 -2.83 -16.68
C GLY A 42 1.04 -1.79 -16.88
N ASP A 43 1.04 -0.72 -16.08
CA ASP A 43 0.05 0.38 -16.11
C ASP A 43 -1.40 -0.10 -15.96
N TYR A 44 -1.66 -0.83 -14.88
CA TYR A 44 -3.01 -1.33 -14.59
C TYR A 44 -3.27 -1.41 -13.09
N VAL A 45 -4.54 -1.36 -12.71
CA VAL A 45 -5.01 -1.70 -11.36
C VAL A 45 -5.31 -3.19 -11.31
N GLY A 46 -4.69 -3.90 -10.36
CA GLY A 46 -4.98 -5.28 -10.00
C GLY A 46 -5.93 -5.36 -8.81
N TYR A 47 -6.78 -6.42 -8.73
CA TYR A 47 -7.60 -6.67 -7.55
C TYR A 47 -7.79 -8.15 -7.28
N ASP A 48 -7.78 -8.52 -5.99
CA ASP A 48 -8.18 -9.84 -5.48
C ASP A 48 -9.49 -9.71 -4.71
N LYS A 49 -10.58 -10.22 -5.30
CA LYS A 49 -11.91 -10.14 -4.68
C LYS A 49 -11.96 -10.74 -3.28
N LYS A 50 -11.34 -11.93 -3.11
CA LYS A 50 -11.37 -12.61 -1.83
C LYS A 50 -10.66 -11.77 -0.77
N ARG A 51 -9.48 -11.28 -1.09
CA ARG A 51 -8.69 -10.45 -0.15
C ARG A 51 -9.35 -9.10 0.13
N LEU A 52 -9.99 -8.46 -0.86
CA LEU A 52 -10.79 -7.24 -0.65
C LEU A 52 -11.90 -7.44 0.39
N VAL A 53 -12.65 -8.53 0.27
CA VAL A 53 -13.74 -8.84 1.23
C VAL A 53 -13.18 -9.17 2.61
N ASP A 54 -12.10 -9.93 2.68
CA ASP A 54 -11.47 -10.31 3.94
C ASP A 54 -10.89 -9.06 4.64
N ALA A 55 -10.15 -8.21 3.94
CA ALA A 55 -9.58 -6.97 4.47
C ALA A 55 -10.67 -5.98 4.97
N TRP A 56 -11.75 -5.83 4.21
CA TRP A 56 -12.89 -5.03 4.66
C TRP A 56 -13.49 -5.52 5.98
N LYS A 57 -13.64 -6.85 6.16
CA LYS A 57 -14.14 -7.44 7.41
C LYS A 57 -13.15 -7.28 8.56
N GLU A 58 -11.84 -7.39 8.29
CA GLU A 58 -10.77 -7.21 9.28
C GLU A 58 -10.77 -5.81 9.89
N MET A 59 -11.20 -4.79 9.16
CA MET A 59 -11.32 -3.42 9.69
C MET A 59 -12.31 -3.27 10.84
N GLN A 60 -13.27 -4.20 10.99
CA GLN A 60 -14.31 -4.20 12.05
C GLN A 60 -15.04 -2.85 12.20
N ALA A 61 -15.19 -2.11 11.11
CA ALA A 61 -15.83 -0.81 11.05
C ALA A 61 -17.18 -0.89 10.33
N ASP A 62 -18.13 -0.02 10.70
CA ASP A 62 -19.42 0.09 10.02
C ASP A 62 -19.29 0.95 8.75
N ILE A 63 -18.48 0.45 7.81
CA ILE A 63 -18.24 1.07 6.52
C ILE A 63 -18.84 0.18 5.43
N PRO A 64 -19.70 0.71 4.55
CA PRO A 64 -20.21 -0.05 3.42
C PRO A 64 -19.08 -0.56 2.51
N PHE A 65 -19.17 -1.83 2.09
CA PHE A 65 -18.14 -2.42 1.21
C PHE A 65 -17.93 -1.63 -0.08
N GLU A 66 -18.99 -1.05 -0.63
CA GLU A 66 -18.90 -0.20 -1.81
C GLU A 66 -18.02 1.03 -1.57
N GLN A 67 -18.16 1.69 -0.43
CA GLN A 67 -17.33 2.86 -0.06
C GLN A 67 -15.87 2.46 0.16
N TYR A 68 -15.64 1.31 0.79
CA TYR A 68 -14.31 0.75 0.95
C TYR A 68 -13.62 0.52 -0.41
N VAL A 69 -14.30 -0.15 -1.35
CA VAL A 69 -13.77 -0.43 -2.69
C VAL A 69 -13.50 0.85 -3.47
N LYS A 70 -14.43 1.83 -3.44
CA LYS A 70 -14.22 3.13 -4.09
C LYS A 70 -12.97 3.84 -3.56
N THR A 71 -12.80 3.84 -2.23
CA THR A 71 -11.65 4.48 -1.59
C THR A 71 -10.33 3.83 -2.00
N LEU A 72 -10.26 2.49 -1.98
CA LEU A 72 -9.07 1.78 -2.42
C LEU A 72 -8.81 1.98 -3.92
N THR A 73 -9.86 1.98 -4.75
CA THR A 73 -9.69 2.26 -6.18
C THR A 73 -9.04 3.63 -6.39
N MET A 74 -9.51 4.67 -5.70
CA MET A 74 -8.91 6.01 -5.79
C MET A 74 -7.48 6.03 -5.25
N HIS A 75 -7.15 5.22 -4.24
CA HIS A 75 -5.80 5.08 -3.73
C HIS A 75 -4.85 4.49 -4.79
N GLU A 76 -5.25 3.40 -5.46
CA GLU A 76 -4.43 2.81 -6.53
C GLU A 76 -4.27 3.76 -7.74
N LEU A 77 -5.31 4.54 -8.04
CA LEU A 77 -5.21 5.61 -9.04
C LEU A 77 -4.29 6.75 -8.56
N GLY A 78 -4.19 6.97 -7.26
CA GLY A 78 -3.22 7.89 -6.66
C GLY A 78 -1.78 7.47 -6.93
N HIS A 79 -1.48 6.16 -6.90
CA HIS A 79 -0.20 5.63 -7.37
C HIS A 79 0.00 5.81 -8.88
N ALA A 80 -1.06 5.63 -9.68
CA ALA A 80 -0.99 5.85 -11.13
C ALA A 80 -0.63 7.29 -11.50
N ILE A 81 -1.07 8.28 -10.73
CA ILE A 81 -0.69 9.69 -10.91
C ILE A 81 0.81 9.89 -10.64
N ASP A 82 1.40 9.14 -9.70
CA ASP A 82 2.82 9.24 -9.33
C ASP A 82 3.71 8.17 -10.01
N ARG A 83 3.25 7.62 -11.14
CA ARG A 83 3.91 6.52 -11.85
C ARG A 83 5.37 6.79 -12.18
N GLU A 84 5.70 8.01 -12.60
CA GLU A 84 7.08 8.37 -12.96
C GLU A 84 8.03 8.26 -11.77
N ALA A 85 7.60 8.66 -10.57
CA ALA A 85 8.39 8.51 -9.35
C ALA A 85 8.57 7.04 -8.96
N LEU A 86 7.53 6.21 -9.10
CA LEU A 86 7.62 4.76 -8.90
C LEU A 86 8.60 4.11 -9.88
N GLN A 87 8.58 4.51 -11.14
CA GLN A 87 9.53 4.02 -12.14
C GLN A 87 10.97 4.46 -11.84
N ALA A 88 11.16 5.68 -11.37
CA ALA A 88 12.47 6.19 -10.99
C ALA A 88 13.07 5.47 -9.78
N SER A 89 12.25 4.92 -8.87
CA SER A 89 12.73 4.14 -7.72
C SER A 89 13.08 2.69 -8.05
N LEU A 90 12.74 2.18 -9.23
CA LEU A 90 12.81 0.76 -9.58
C LEU A 90 14.23 0.18 -9.41
N GLU A 91 15.26 0.90 -9.84
CA GLU A 91 16.66 0.43 -9.71
C GLU A 91 17.00 0.18 -8.23
N ARG A 92 16.69 1.15 -7.36
CA ARG A 92 16.95 1.01 -5.92
C ARG A 92 16.11 -0.10 -5.28
N THR A 93 14.85 -0.23 -5.68
CA THR A 93 13.98 -1.33 -5.23
C THR A 93 14.54 -2.70 -5.58
N LEU A 94 15.09 -2.86 -6.79
CA LEU A 94 15.74 -4.11 -7.22
C LEU A 94 17.01 -4.41 -6.42
N GLU A 95 17.86 -3.41 -6.16
CA GLU A 95 19.04 -3.58 -5.30
C GLU A 95 18.66 -4.06 -3.90
N ILE A 96 17.64 -3.46 -3.30
CA ILE A 96 17.16 -3.87 -1.97
C ILE A 96 16.57 -5.29 -2.01
N LEU A 97 15.82 -5.64 -3.05
CA LEU A 97 15.29 -6.98 -3.23
C LEU A 97 16.40 -8.03 -3.34
N ASP A 98 17.45 -7.73 -4.11
CA ASP A 98 18.62 -8.63 -4.24
C ASP A 98 19.36 -8.79 -2.90
N MET A 99 19.50 -7.72 -2.13
CA MET A 99 20.06 -7.77 -0.79
C MET A 99 19.20 -8.66 0.12
N LYS A 100 17.87 -8.49 0.14
CA LYS A 100 16.95 -9.30 0.94
C LYS A 100 17.01 -10.79 0.56
N ASN A 101 17.11 -11.10 -0.72
CA ASN A 101 17.22 -12.48 -1.21
C ASN A 101 18.58 -13.12 -0.90
N SER A 102 19.62 -12.32 -0.67
CA SER A 102 20.98 -12.78 -0.39
C SER A 102 21.25 -13.05 1.09
N HIS A 103 20.33 -12.69 1.98
CA HIS A 103 20.49 -12.81 3.43
C HIS A 103 19.29 -13.51 4.08
N SER A 104 19.56 -14.25 5.16
CA SER A 104 18.49 -14.83 5.96
C SER A 104 17.72 -13.74 6.73
N PRO A 105 16.44 -14.00 7.10
CA PRO A 105 15.70 -13.07 7.96
C PRO A 105 16.42 -12.71 9.26
N ARG A 106 17.15 -13.69 9.85
CA ARG A 106 17.94 -13.44 11.05
C ARG A 106 19.06 -12.44 10.80
N GLU A 107 19.79 -12.56 9.69
CA GLU A 107 20.88 -11.63 9.34
C GLU A 107 20.33 -10.23 9.10
N LEU A 108 19.21 -10.10 8.38
CA LEU A 108 18.55 -8.82 8.10
C LEU A 108 18.23 -8.04 9.39
N TYR A 109 17.78 -8.74 10.45
CA TYR A 109 17.37 -8.12 11.72
C TYR A 109 18.43 -8.14 12.83
N THR A 110 19.62 -8.71 12.60
CA THR A 110 20.72 -8.68 13.57
C THR A 110 21.94 -7.90 13.09
N ASN A 111 22.02 -7.59 11.81
CA ASN A 111 23.07 -6.77 11.23
C ASN A 111 22.55 -5.34 11.03
N ILE A 112 23.12 -4.38 11.75
CA ILE A 112 22.69 -2.99 11.72
C ILE A 112 22.74 -2.35 10.33
N ASP A 113 23.75 -2.73 9.52
CA ASP A 113 23.90 -2.16 8.17
C ASP A 113 22.80 -2.69 7.23
N LEU A 114 22.42 -3.98 7.35
CA LEU A 114 21.29 -4.55 6.60
C LEU A 114 19.95 -3.99 7.08
N LEU A 115 19.77 -3.86 8.39
CA LEU A 115 18.56 -3.29 8.97
C LEU A 115 18.38 -1.82 8.54
N SER A 116 19.46 -1.06 8.38
CA SER A 116 19.38 0.32 7.87
C SER A 116 18.84 0.38 6.44
N VAL A 117 19.12 -0.61 5.60
CA VAL A 117 18.58 -0.70 4.23
C VAL A 117 17.09 -1.08 4.24
N LEU A 118 16.66 -1.94 5.17
CA LEU A 118 15.21 -2.22 5.35
C LEU A 118 14.45 -0.97 5.78
N LEU A 119 15.01 -0.17 6.69
CA LEU A 119 14.42 1.10 7.12
C LEU A 119 14.35 2.12 5.96
N GLU A 120 15.35 2.14 5.07
CA GLU A 120 15.31 2.96 3.86
C GLU A 120 14.15 2.54 2.94
N GLU A 121 13.98 1.22 2.68
CA GLU A 121 12.87 0.68 1.91
C GLU A 121 11.53 1.10 2.51
N GLN A 122 11.31 0.82 3.79
CA GLN A 122 10.06 1.14 4.48
C GLN A 122 9.74 2.64 4.46
N LYS A 123 10.74 3.49 4.61
CA LYS A 123 10.56 4.94 4.51
C LYS A 123 10.19 5.38 3.10
N MET A 124 10.74 4.74 2.08
CA MET A 124 10.39 4.97 0.69
C MET A 124 8.95 4.54 0.43
N ASP A 125 8.53 3.35 0.91
CA ASP A 125 7.18 2.85 0.80
C ASP A 125 6.16 3.78 1.47
N ILE A 126 6.43 4.24 2.70
CA ILE A 126 5.58 5.21 3.40
C ILE A 126 5.43 6.50 2.57
N THR A 127 6.50 6.96 1.93
CA THR A 127 6.46 8.18 1.10
C THR A 127 5.57 8.00 -0.12
N PHE A 128 5.64 6.84 -0.80
CA PHE A 128 4.77 6.51 -1.93
C PHE A 128 3.31 6.37 -1.49
N GLU A 129 3.07 5.69 -0.39
CA GLU A 129 1.74 5.52 0.19
C GLU A 129 1.11 6.88 0.57
N GLU A 130 1.83 7.74 1.27
CA GLU A 130 1.34 9.08 1.64
C GLU A 130 1.05 9.94 0.40
N THR A 131 1.86 9.81 -0.66
CA THR A 131 1.64 10.52 -1.92
C THR A 131 0.41 9.99 -2.64
N ALA A 132 0.24 8.66 -2.72
CA ALA A 132 -0.93 8.05 -3.33
C ALA A 132 -2.23 8.44 -2.59
N TRP A 133 -2.23 8.43 -1.25
CA TRP A 133 -3.37 8.89 -0.46
C TRP A 133 -3.68 10.37 -0.63
N ARG A 134 -2.66 11.22 -0.79
CA ARG A 134 -2.85 12.64 -1.11
C ARG A 134 -3.50 12.82 -2.49
N ASN A 135 -3.02 12.10 -3.50
CA ASN A 135 -3.59 12.11 -4.84
C ASN A 135 -5.02 11.57 -4.84
N ALA A 136 -5.28 10.46 -4.12
CA ALA A 136 -6.62 9.90 -3.96
C ALA A 136 -7.59 10.89 -3.32
N LYS A 137 -7.14 11.70 -2.36
CA LYS A 137 -7.95 12.75 -1.77
C LYS A 137 -8.38 13.80 -2.80
N TYR A 138 -7.46 14.25 -3.66
CA TYR A 138 -7.82 15.18 -4.75
C TYR A 138 -8.82 14.58 -5.72
N LEU A 139 -8.70 13.27 -6.04
CA LEU A 139 -9.68 12.58 -6.87
C LEU A 139 -11.05 12.53 -6.20
N ASN A 140 -11.10 12.24 -4.90
CA ASN A 140 -12.35 12.19 -4.14
C ASN A 140 -12.99 13.58 -4.00
N GLU A 141 -12.22 14.63 -3.74
CA GLU A 141 -12.72 16.01 -3.67
C GLU A 141 -13.33 16.46 -5.01
N ALA A 142 -12.76 16.06 -6.14
CA ALA A 142 -13.28 16.38 -7.45
C ALA A 142 -14.56 15.61 -7.81
N ALA A 143 -14.65 14.33 -7.43
CA ALA A 143 -15.74 13.44 -7.84
C ALA A 143 -16.81 13.21 -6.74
N SER A 144 -16.50 13.54 -5.48
CA SER A 144 -17.41 13.38 -4.31
C SER A 144 -18.01 11.98 -4.18
N LEU A 145 -17.17 10.92 -4.33
CA LEU A 145 -17.62 9.53 -4.36
C LEU A 145 -17.77 8.90 -2.98
N VAL A 146 -16.99 9.40 -2.01
CA VAL A 146 -16.93 8.90 -0.63
C VAL A 146 -16.92 10.09 0.31
N ASP A 147 -17.61 9.99 1.43
CA ASP A 147 -17.59 11.03 2.46
C ASP A 147 -16.22 11.12 3.16
N ASP A 148 -15.88 12.31 3.66
CA ASP A 148 -14.57 12.58 4.24
C ASP A 148 -14.26 11.71 5.45
N PHE A 149 -15.25 11.38 6.28
CA PHE A 149 -15.03 10.54 7.46
C PHE A 149 -14.61 9.13 7.06
N THR A 150 -15.35 8.51 6.15
CA THR A 150 -15.04 7.18 5.62
C THR A 150 -13.70 7.15 4.92
N PHE A 151 -13.42 8.16 4.09
CA PHE A 151 -12.15 8.27 3.37
C PHE A 151 -10.94 8.35 4.34
N GLU A 152 -10.96 9.28 5.28
CA GLU A 152 -9.86 9.47 6.24
C GLU A 152 -9.71 8.28 7.20
N PHE A 153 -10.81 7.60 7.55
CA PHE A 153 -10.76 6.39 8.36
C PHE A 153 -9.99 5.26 7.64
N ILE A 154 -10.36 4.97 6.38
CA ILE A 154 -9.71 3.92 5.57
C ILE A 154 -8.24 4.25 5.34
N LYS A 155 -7.93 5.50 4.98
CA LYS A 155 -6.56 6.00 4.81
C LYS A 155 -5.72 5.80 6.08
N LYS A 156 -6.23 6.22 7.23
CA LYS A 156 -5.53 6.06 8.51
C LYS A 156 -5.25 4.59 8.82
N HIS A 157 -6.23 3.71 8.59
CA HIS A 157 -6.09 2.28 8.80
C HIS A 157 -5.03 1.67 7.88
N SER A 158 -5.02 2.04 6.60
CA SER A 158 -4.02 1.59 5.62
C SER A 158 -2.61 2.06 5.99
N LEU A 159 -2.42 3.34 6.25
CA LEU A 159 -1.10 3.90 6.58
C LEU A 159 -0.54 3.38 7.91
N ALA A 160 -1.38 3.00 8.86
CA ALA A 160 -0.93 2.49 10.16
C ALA A 160 -0.05 1.25 9.98
N THR A 161 -0.40 0.32 9.08
CA THR A 161 0.36 -0.92 8.86
C THR A 161 1.80 -0.66 8.44
N TYR A 162 2.04 0.34 7.60
CA TYR A 162 3.39 0.74 7.17
C TYR A 162 4.16 1.45 8.28
N LYS A 163 3.50 2.35 9.00
CA LYS A 163 4.14 3.16 10.05
C LYS A 163 4.49 2.33 11.28
N ASP A 164 3.61 1.44 11.71
CA ASP A 164 3.83 0.58 12.85
C ASP A 164 5.06 -0.33 12.62
N LEU A 165 5.17 -0.93 11.42
CA LEU A 165 6.33 -1.75 11.06
C LEU A 165 7.63 -0.92 11.06
N TYR A 166 7.61 0.27 10.48
CA TYR A 166 8.76 1.16 10.47
C TYR A 166 9.20 1.57 11.89
N GLU A 167 8.26 1.88 12.77
CA GLU A 167 8.55 2.27 14.16
C GLU A 167 9.14 1.10 14.96
N GLU A 168 8.62 -0.12 14.76
CA GLU A 168 9.18 -1.35 15.37
C GLU A 168 10.64 -1.57 14.94
N ASP A 169 10.91 -1.53 13.65
CA ASP A 169 12.24 -1.78 13.11
C ASP A 169 13.21 -0.65 13.45
N LEU A 170 12.74 0.60 13.50
CA LEU A 170 13.53 1.75 13.95
C LEU A 170 13.93 1.60 15.43
N ALA A 171 13.04 1.14 16.28
CA ALA A 171 13.34 0.88 17.69
C ALA A 171 14.42 -0.22 17.82
N LEU A 172 14.35 -1.28 17.03
CA LEU A 172 15.36 -2.33 16.98
C LEU A 172 16.71 -1.78 16.50
N TYR A 173 16.71 -1.00 15.42
CA TYR A 173 17.93 -0.36 14.90
C TYR A 173 18.62 0.50 15.95
N ASN A 174 17.89 1.34 16.65
CA ASN A 174 18.43 2.20 17.71
C ASN A 174 19.08 1.37 18.82
N LYS A 175 18.44 0.28 19.25
CA LYS A 175 19.01 -0.64 20.24
C LYS A 175 20.33 -1.26 19.78
N LEU A 176 20.39 -1.76 18.55
CA LEU A 176 21.63 -2.34 18.00
C LEU A 176 22.73 -1.29 17.84
N ALA A 177 22.40 -0.05 17.51
CA ALA A 177 23.35 1.06 17.42
C ALA A 177 23.96 1.41 18.80
N GLU A 178 23.15 1.43 19.85
CA GLU A 178 23.61 1.62 21.22
C GLU A 178 24.54 0.50 21.67
N GLU A 179 24.18 -0.77 21.44
CA GLU A 179 25.01 -1.94 21.78
C GLU A 179 26.35 -1.90 21.05
N ARG A 180 26.40 -1.47 19.77
CA ARG A 180 27.65 -1.32 18.99
C ARG A 180 28.55 -0.22 19.56
N THR A 181 27.99 0.86 20.09
CA THR A 181 28.78 1.96 20.69
C THR A 181 29.35 1.60 22.07
N LEU A 182 28.74 0.67 22.79
CA LEU A 182 29.15 0.24 24.13
C LEU A 182 30.20 -0.90 24.11
N GLN A 183 30.49 -1.52 22.94
CA GLN A 183 31.56 -2.51 22.83
C GLN A 183 32.90 -1.78 22.71
N PRO A 184 33.81 -1.87 23.71
CA PRO A 184 35.15 -1.29 23.59
C PRO A 184 35.93 -2.03 22.49
N VAL A 185 36.61 -1.30 21.67
CA VAL A 185 37.58 -1.78 20.66
C VAL A 185 38.72 -2.54 21.36
#